data_ac68d6dd12d9cffdd6451bb92dcee40c
#
_entry.id   ac68d6dd12d9cffdd6451bb92dcee40c
#
_cell.length_a   1.000
_cell.length_b   1.000
_cell.length_c   1.000
_cell.angle_alpha   90.00
_cell.angle_beta   90.00
_cell.angle_gamma   90.00
#
_symmetry.space_group_name_H-M   'P 1'
#
loop_
_entity.id
_entity.type
_entity.pdbx_description
1 polymer ?
#
loop_
_entity_poly.entity_id
_entity_poly.type
_entity_poly.pdbx_seq_one_letter_code
_entity_poly.pdbx_strand_id
1 'polypeptide(L)'
;MPGSASYAILFLGTLLEALVVVCAIKRKVLRRYFVLNLYMVLCLAVSWGRHYVLARDGFGSLNYRYFYFYSDALLTIVLYFSLISLYLSVFEEMRVGRYLRLGALTLLAGTSWFTYAVVSQSSHKILTYFAFELSQNLYFVGLVLTYVLWAAVLKMRQTPTLLVQLVLSLGVYFSFFAACYALSNLHPTLYARVSIFFPVVGCLLPLSWAYAFWRVPNDARLSPARLAMAGVPR
;
A
#
# COMPACT_ATOMS: atom_id res chain seq x y z
N MET A 1 5.99 -26.73 4.48
CA MET A 1 6.52 -25.88 5.58
C MET A 1 7.24 -24.71 4.93
N PRO A 2 7.03 -23.47 5.32
CA PRO A 2 7.84 -22.37 4.84
C PRO A 2 9.30 -22.62 5.24
N GLY A 3 10.21 -22.50 4.27
CA GLY A 3 11.64 -22.69 4.49
C GLY A 3 12.22 -21.57 5.39
N SER A 4 13.41 -21.79 5.94
CA SER A 4 14.13 -20.78 6.75
C SER A 4 14.23 -19.42 6.06
N ALA A 5 14.34 -19.39 4.74
CA ALA A 5 14.35 -18.16 3.94
C ALA A 5 13.05 -17.37 4.07
N SER A 6 11.88 -18.00 4.13
CA SER A 6 10.59 -17.31 4.27
C SER A 6 10.46 -16.60 5.63
N TYR A 7 10.95 -17.22 6.71
CA TYR A 7 10.99 -16.57 8.02
C TYR A 7 11.96 -15.38 8.06
N ALA A 8 13.11 -15.50 7.41
CA ALA A 8 14.09 -14.41 7.34
C ALA A 8 13.52 -13.18 6.59
N ILE A 9 12.80 -13.40 5.48
CA ILE A 9 12.18 -12.30 4.72
C ILE A 9 11.05 -11.65 5.52
N LEU A 10 10.21 -12.44 6.21
CA LEU A 10 9.17 -11.91 7.09
C LEU A 10 9.75 -11.06 8.22
N PHE A 11 10.82 -11.52 8.85
CA PHE A 11 11.52 -10.78 9.91
C PHE A 11 12.14 -9.48 9.37
N LEU A 12 12.76 -9.54 8.18
CA LEU A 12 13.30 -8.36 7.50
C LEU A 12 12.21 -7.33 7.20
N GLY A 13 11.04 -7.78 6.73
CA GLY A 13 9.88 -6.91 6.52
C GLY A 13 9.47 -6.15 7.78
N THR A 14 9.35 -6.88 8.89
CA THR A 14 9.01 -6.28 10.20
C THR A 14 10.06 -5.26 10.67
N LEU A 15 11.35 -5.53 10.45
CA LEU A 15 12.42 -4.57 10.74
C LEU A 15 12.34 -3.31 9.87
N LEU A 16 12.03 -3.47 8.59
CA LEU A 16 11.87 -2.34 7.67
C LEU A 16 10.65 -1.49 8.03
N GLU A 17 9.53 -2.10 8.42
CA GLU A 17 8.34 -1.39 8.92
C GLU A 17 8.67 -0.54 10.16
N ALA A 18 9.39 -1.11 11.12
CA ALA A 18 9.86 -0.39 12.30
C ALA A 18 10.82 0.74 11.94
N LEU A 19 11.72 0.52 10.97
CA LEU A 19 12.68 1.51 10.50
C LEU A 19 11.98 2.74 9.89
N VAL A 20 10.90 2.55 9.12
CA VAL A 20 10.11 3.67 8.57
C VAL A 20 9.60 4.57 9.69
N VAL A 21 9.00 3.98 10.71
CA VAL A 21 8.43 4.72 11.84
C VAL A 21 9.54 5.49 12.59
N VAL A 22 10.69 4.86 12.85
CA VAL A 22 11.83 5.50 13.50
C VAL A 22 12.37 6.66 12.67
N CYS A 23 12.49 6.49 11.34
CA CYS A 23 12.94 7.54 10.43
C CYS A 23 11.96 8.73 10.43
N ALA A 24 10.65 8.46 10.40
CA ALA A 24 9.62 9.49 10.42
C ALA A 24 9.63 10.30 11.74
N ILE A 25 9.86 9.63 12.88
CA ILE A 25 10.00 10.29 14.18
C ILE A 25 11.23 11.19 14.21
N LYS A 26 12.41 10.66 13.81
CA LYS A 26 13.69 11.41 13.81
C LYS A 26 13.60 12.65 12.92
N ARG A 27 12.94 12.56 11.78
CA ARG A 27 12.77 13.67 10.83
C ARG A 27 11.62 14.61 11.17
N LYS A 28 10.87 14.36 12.25
CA LYS A 28 9.69 15.14 12.67
C LYS A 28 8.60 15.27 11.59
N VAL A 29 8.54 14.30 10.66
CA VAL A 29 7.56 14.28 9.56
C VAL A 29 6.32 13.45 9.91
N LEU A 30 6.27 12.86 11.11
CA LEU A 30 5.20 11.98 11.57
C LEU A 30 3.82 12.64 11.46
N ARG A 31 3.68 13.90 11.85
CA ARG A 31 2.39 14.64 11.78
C ARG A 31 1.99 14.93 10.33
N ARG A 32 2.94 15.28 9.48
CA ARG A 32 2.68 15.63 8.08
C ARG A 32 2.19 14.43 7.27
N TYR A 33 2.78 13.24 7.54
CA TYR A 33 2.41 11.99 6.87
C TYR A 33 1.80 11.00 7.87
N PHE A 34 0.87 11.50 8.71
CA PHE A 34 0.31 10.72 9.82
C PHE A 34 -0.32 9.40 9.34
N VAL A 35 -1.15 9.43 8.28
CA VAL A 35 -1.87 8.23 7.81
C VAL A 35 -0.90 7.19 7.25
N LEU A 36 0.18 7.62 6.56
CA LEU A 36 1.22 6.70 6.06
C LEU A 36 1.95 6.01 7.23
N ASN A 37 2.29 6.79 8.25
CA ASN A 37 2.97 6.26 9.43
C ASN A 37 2.04 5.35 10.25
N LEU A 38 0.75 5.68 10.34
CA LEU A 38 -0.26 4.83 10.96
C LEU A 38 -0.36 3.49 10.22
N TYR A 39 -0.34 3.51 8.89
CA TYR A 39 -0.30 2.28 8.08
C TYR A 39 0.91 1.41 8.45
N MET A 40 2.12 1.98 8.56
CA MET A 40 3.33 1.22 8.92
C MET A 40 3.27 0.66 10.35
N VAL A 41 2.72 1.42 11.31
CA VAL A 41 2.50 0.93 12.68
C VAL A 41 1.49 -0.24 12.69
N LEU A 42 0.44 -0.16 11.89
CA LEU A 42 -0.54 -1.24 11.76
C LEU A 42 0.07 -2.46 11.05
N CYS A 43 0.90 -2.29 10.02
CA CYS A 43 1.65 -3.37 9.40
C CYS A 43 2.50 -4.10 10.46
N LEU A 44 3.24 -3.35 11.26
CA LEU A 44 4.06 -3.89 12.35
C LEU A 44 3.21 -4.69 13.35
N ALA A 45 2.09 -4.13 13.82
CA ALA A 45 1.18 -4.79 14.75
C ALA A 45 0.58 -6.08 14.17
N VAL A 46 0.15 -6.03 12.89
CA VAL A 46 -0.38 -7.19 12.17
C VAL A 46 0.70 -8.26 11.96
N SER A 47 1.93 -7.87 11.61
CA SER A 47 3.06 -8.79 11.45
C SER A 47 3.33 -9.55 12.76
N TRP A 48 3.34 -8.85 13.89
CA TRP A 48 3.44 -9.48 15.21
C TRP A 48 2.25 -10.41 15.51
N GLY A 49 1.03 -9.97 15.23
CA GLY A 49 -0.18 -10.76 15.41
C GLY A 49 -0.17 -12.03 14.55
N ARG A 50 0.25 -11.94 13.30
CA ARG A 50 0.40 -13.11 12.40
C ARG A 50 1.41 -14.11 12.94
N HIS A 51 2.56 -13.65 13.45
CA HIS A 51 3.55 -14.53 14.08
C HIS A 51 2.99 -15.21 15.33
N TYR A 52 2.28 -14.48 16.19
CA TYR A 52 1.67 -15.03 17.39
C TYR A 52 0.64 -16.11 17.07
N VAL A 53 -0.31 -15.83 16.17
CA VAL A 53 -1.35 -16.79 15.77
C VAL A 53 -0.74 -18.00 15.06
N LEU A 54 0.29 -17.78 14.23
CA LEU A 54 1.01 -18.85 13.55
C LEU A 54 1.72 -19.78 14.53
N ALA A 55 2.36 -19.23 15.56
CA ALA A 55 3.06 -20.01 16.58
C ALA A 55 2.10 -20.81 17.46
N ARG A 56 0.90 -20.28 17.73
CA ARG A 56 -0.10 -20.92 18.58
C ARG A 56 -0.91 -22.00 17.84
N ASP A 57 -1.43 -21.68 16.66
CA ASP A 57 -2.48 -22.46 15.98
C ASP A 57 -1.94 -23.20 14.74
N GLY A 58 -0.75 -22.85 14.26
CA GLY A 58 -0.14 -23.42 13.06
C GLY A 58 -0.66 -22.85 11.74
N PHE A 59 0.09 -23.10 10.66
CA PHE A 59 -0.16 -22.51 9.32
C PHE A 59 -1.47 -22.97 8.65
N GLY A 60 -1.95 -24.18 8.97
CA GLY A 60 -3.17 -24.76 8.37
C GLY A 60 -4.46 -24.45 9.13
N SER A 61 -4.40 -23.70 10.25
CA SER A 61 -5.54 -23.46 11.12
C SER A 61 -6.54 -22.50 10.49
N LEU A 62 -7.83 -22.68 10.78
CA LEU A 62 -8.89 -21.75 10.39
C LEU A 62 -8.68 -20.37 11.03
N ASN A 63 -8.19 -20.33 12.28
CA ASN A 63 -7.92 -19.09 13.00
C ASN A 63 -6.87 -18.26 12.29
N TYR A 64 -5.76 -18.88 11.84
CA TYR A 64 -4.72 -18.18 11.10
C TYR A 64 -5.25 -17.63 9.77
N ARG A 65 -6.06 -18.42 9.03
CA ARG A 65 -6.68 -17.98 7.78
C ARG A 65 -7.60 -16.77 7.98
N TYR A 66 -8.47 -16.79 8.99
CA TYR A 66 -9.34 -15.68 9.33
C TYR A 66 -8.53 -14.43 9.69
N PHE A 67 -7.57 -14.59 10.60
CA PHE A 67 -6.71 -13.48 11.01
C PHE A 67 -5.98 -12.88 9.81
N TYR A 68 -5.46 -13.72 8.90
CA TYR A 68 -4.76 -13.28 7.70
C TYR A 68 -5.67 -12.44 6.79
N PHE A 69 -6.84 -12.94 6.41
CA PHE A 69 -7.74 -12.23 5.48
C PHE A 69 -8.31 -10.93 6.07
N TYR A 70 -8.72 -10.95 7.34
CA TYR A 70 -9.25 -9.73 7.96
C TYR A 70 -8.17 -8.68 8.18
N SER A 71 -6.98 -9.08 8.58
CA SER A 71 -5.87 -8.15 8.73
C SER A 71 -5.41 -7.59 7.38
N ASP A 72 -5.45 -8.39 6.31
CA ASP A 72 -5.14 -7.94 4.96
C ASP A 72 -6.15 -6.90 4.47
N ALA A 73 -7.44 -7.15 4.62
CA ALA A 73 -8.49 -6.19 4.29
C ALA A 73 -8.34 -4.88 5.09
N LEU A 74 -8.07 -4.96 6.40
CA LEU A 74 -7.81 -3.78 7.22
C LEU A 74 -6.62 -2.97 6.70
N LEU A 75 -5.49 -3.64 6.44
CA LEU A 75 -4.29 -2.98 5.92
C LEU A 75 -4.54 -2.35 4.56
N THR A 76 -5.29 -3.00 3.68
CA THR A 76 -5.62 -2.46 2.34
C THR A 76 -6.52 -1.22 2.45
N ILE A 77 -7.48 -1.19 3.36
CA ILE A 77 -8.31 -0.01 3.64
C ILE A 77 -7.44 1.15 4.15
N VAL A 78 -6.52 0.90 5.09
CA VAL A 78 -5.65 1.95 5.62
C VAL A 78 -4.64 2.43 4.57
N LEU A 79 -4.17 1.52 3.70
CA LEU A 79 -3.32 1.88 2.56
C LEU A 79 -4.07 2.78 1.56
N TYR A 80 -5.35 2.49 1.30
CA TYR A 80 -6.22 3.35 0.51
C TYR A 80 -6.32 4.76 1.13
N PHE A 81 -6.55 4.88 2.45
CA PHE A 81 -6.56 6.18 3.13
C PHE A 81 -5.19 6.86 3.12
N SER A 82 -4.09 6.10 3.11
CA SER A 82 -2.74 6.65 2.93
C SER A 82 -2.59 7.31 1.56
N LEU A 83 -3.09 6.68 0.51
CA LEU A 83 -3.13 7.26 -0.83
C LEU A 83 -3.98 8.55 -0.87
N ILE A 84 -5.17 8.55 -0.26
CA ILE A 84 -6.02 9.75 -0.17
C ILE A 84 -5.32 10.88 0.60
N SER A 85 -4.56 10.56 1.65
CA SER A 85 -3.75 11.55 2.38
C SER A 85 -2.70 12.20 1.47
N LEU A 86 -2.07 11.44 0.56
CA LEU A 86 -1.16 12.00 -0.44
C LEU A 86 -1.90 12.90 -1.45
N TYR A 87 -3.10 12.52 -1.89
CA TYR A 87 -3.94 13.40 -2.71
C TYR A 87 -4.21 14.73 -2.02
N LEU A 88 -4.60 14.69 -0.74
CA LEU A 88 -4.83 15.92 0.04
C LEU A 88 -3.58 16.79 0.14
N SER A 89 -2.39 16.17 0.25
CA SER A 89 -1.11 16.89 0.30
C SER A 89 -0.73 17.49 -1.06
N VAL A 90 -1.02 16.82 -2.17
CA VAL A 90 -0.77 17.32 -3.52
C VAL A 90 -1.68 18.50 -3.86
N PHE A 91 -2.95 18.39 -3.51
CA PHE A 91 -3.97 19.39 -3.85
C PHE A 91 -4.27 20.38 -2.72
N GLU A 92 -3.39 20.49 -1.72
CA GLU A 92 -3.56 21.36 -0.56
C GLU A 92 -3.81 22.83 -0.96
N GLU A 93 -3.04 23.33 -1.93
CA GLU A 93 -3.15 24.70 -2.44
C GLU A 93 -4.48 24.99 -3.16
N MET A 94 -5.12 23.98 -3.73
CA MET A 94 -6.35 24.12 -4.52
C MET A 94 -7.64 24.18 -3.68
N ARG A 95 -7.55 24.02 -2.37
CA ARG A 95 -8.69 24.02 -1.40
C ARG A 95 -9.79 22.99 -1.72
N VAL A 96 -9.51 21.97 -2.53
CA VAL A 96 -10.47 20.91 -2.93
C VAL A 96 -10.58 19.76 -1.90
N GLY A 97 -9.96 19.89 -0.74
CA GLY A 97 -9.85 18.81 0.25
C GLY A 97 -11.18 18.21 0.71
N ARG A 98 -12.27 19.02 0.78
CA ARG A 98 -13.61 18.50 1.12
C ARG A 98 -14.14 17.57 0.02
N TYR A 99 -14.02 17.95 -1.23
CA TYR A 99 -14.49 17.16 -2.37
C TYR A 99 -13.68 15.88 -2.52
N LEU A 100 -12.36 15.93 -2.29
CA LEU A 100 -11.50 14.76 -2.30
C LEU A 100 -11.89 13.75 -1.20
N ARG A 101 -12.17 14.22 0.02
CA ARG A 101 -12.61 13.33 1.11
C ARG A 101 -13.98 12.71 0.82
N LEU A 102 -14.94 13.51 0.34
CA LEU A 102 -16.26 12.98 -0.04
C LEU A 102 -16.13 11.97 -1.19
N GLY A 103 -15.38 12.30 -2.23
CA GLY A 103 -15.13 11.38 -3.35
C GLY A 103 -14.46 10.07 -2.91
N ALA A 104 -13.47 10.16 -2.00
CA ALA A 104 -12.83 8.99 -1.44
C ALA A 104 -13.79 8.10 -0.64
N LEU A 105 -14.62 8.70 0.20
CA LEU A 105 -15.63 7.95 0.98
C LEU A 105 -16.69 7.33 0.08
N THR A 106 -17.15 8.06 -0.92
CA THR A 106 -18.12 7.55 -1.93
C THR A 106 -17.52 6.38 -2.71
N LEU A 107 -16.26 6.49 -3.13
CA LEU A 107 -15.57 5.44 -3.86
C LEU A 107 -15.35 4.19 -2.99
N LEU A 108 -14.97 4.36 -1.72
CA LEU A 108 -14.83 3.25 -0.78
C LEU A 108 -16.18 2.57 -0.52
N ALA A 109 -17.23 3.36 -0.28
CA ALA A 109 -18.58 2.84 -0.06
C ALA A 109 -19.10 2.10 -1.31
N GLY A 110 -18.89 2.67 -2.50
CA GLY A 110 -19.26 2.05 -3.78
C GLY A 110 -18.51 0.75 -4.03
N THR A 111 -17.21 0.72 -3.76
CA THR A 111 -16.39 -0.50 -3.88
C THR A 111 -16.85 -1.56 -2.90
N SER A 112 -17.14 -1.20 -1.65
CA SER A 112 -17.64 -2.13 -0.63
C SER A 112 -19.03 -2.66 -0.97
N TRP A 113 -19.92 -1.82 -1.48
CA TRP A 113 -21.24 -2.22 -1.94
C TRP A 113 -21.17 -3.18 -3.13
N PHE A 114 -20.34 -2.85 -4.13
CA PHE A 114 -20.12 -3.72 -5.28
C PHE A 114 -19.58 -5.09 -4.86
N THR A 115 -18.57 -5.09 -3.98
CA THR A 115 -18.00 -6.33 -3.43
C THR A 115 -19.05 -7.15 -2.71
N TYR A 116 -19.90 -6.51 -1.89
CA TYR A 116 -20.99 -7.19 -1.20
C TYR A 116 -22.00 -7.80 -2.18
N ALA A 117 -22.39 -7.05 -3.21
CA ALA A 117 -23.34 -7.53 -4.23
C ALA A 117 -22.80 -8.76 -4.99
N VAL A 118 -21.50 -8.78 -5.31
CA VAL A 118 -20.85 -9.93 -5.96
C VAL A 118 -20.81 -11.14 -5.02
N VAL A 119 -20.38 -10.94 -3.79
CA VAL A 119 -20.18 -12.02 -2.81
C VAL A 119 -21.51 -12.60 -2.34
N SER A 120 -22.57 -11.80 -2.23
CA SER A 120 -23.91 -12.27 -1.81
C SER A 120 -24.53 -13.29 -2.77
N GLN A 121 -24.07 -13.33 -4.02
CA GLN A 121 -24.50 -14.32 -5.02
C GLN A 121 -23.76 -15.65 -4.90
N SER A 122 -22.70 -15.73 -4.07
CA SER A 122 -21.90 -16.93 -3.90
C SER A 122 -22.35 -17.70 -2.65
N SER A 123 -22.46 -19.03 -2.77
CA SER A 123 -22.89 -19.92 -1.67
C SER A 123 -21.83 -20.18 -0.59
N HIS A 124 -20.68 -19.51 -0.65
CA HIS A 124 -19.54 -19.73 0.25
C HIS A 124 -19.54 -18.78 1.47
N LYS A 125 -18.67 -19.05 2.45
CA LYS A 125 -18.51 -18.27 3.70
C LYS A 125 -18.35 -16.77 3.39
N ILE A 126 -19.47 -16.05 3.38
CA ILE A 126 -19.66 -14.68 2.90
C ILE A 126 -18.59 -13.73 3.43
N LEU A 127 -18.27 -13.77 4.72
CA LEU A 127 -17.35 -12.80 5.35
C LEU A 127 -15.88 -12.93 4.87
N THR A 128 -15.35 -14.15 4.77
CA THR A 128 -13.96 -14.35 4.36
C THR A 128 -13.78 -14.03 2.87
N TYR A 129 -14.76 -14.41 2.07
CA TYR A 129 -14.76 -14.12 0.64
C TYR A 129 -14.91 -12.62 0.39
N PHE A 130 -15.77 -11.96 1.17
CA PHE A 130 -15.92 -10.50 1.13
C PHE A 130 -14.59 -9.77 1.45
N ALA A 131 -13.86 -10.17 2.51
CA ALA A 131 -12.60 -9.56 2.86
C ALA A 131 -11.56 -9.70 1.74
N PHE A 132 -11.46 -10.87 1.11
CA PHE A 132 -10.56 -11.11 -0.02
C PHE A 132 -10.93 -10.26 -1.24
N GLU A 133 -12.19 -10.29 -1.66
CA GLU A 133 -12.68 -9.52 -2.81
C GLU A 133 -12.58 -8.01 -2.59
N LEU A 134 -12.82 -7.54 -1.35
CA LEU A 134 -12.66 -6.14 -1.01
C LEU A 134 -11.19 -5.71 -1.15
N SER A 135 -10.25 -6.49 -0.63
CA SER A 135 -8.82 -6.21 -0.79
C SER A 135 -8.45 -6.13 -2.28
N GLN A 136 -8.87 -7.11 -3.08
CA GLN A 136 -8.63 -7.14 -4.52
C GLN A 136 -9.14 -5.88 -5.21
N ASN A 137 -10.41 -5.53 -5.00
CA ASN A 137 -11.04 -4.37 -5.63
C ASN A 137 -10.37 -3.06 -5.19
N LEU A 138 -9.97 -2.94 -3.92
CA LEU A 138 -9.23 -1.77 -3.43
C LEU A 138 -7.82 -1.66 -4.02
N TYR A 139 -7.13 -2.77 -4.32
CA TYR A 139 -5.86 -2.72 -5.04
C TYR A 139 -6.04 -2.19 -6.46
N PHE A 140 -7.09 -2.58 -7.18
CA PHE A 140 -7.38 -2.02 -8.51
C PHE A 140 -7.76 -0.54 -8.45
N VAL A 141 -8.62 -0.15 -7.51
CA VAL A 141 -8.96 1.26 -7.29
C VAL A 141 -7.72 2.07 -6.90
N GLY A 142 -6.89 1.56 -6.01
CA GLY A 142 -5.64 2.18 -5.60
C GLY A 142 -4.67 2.35 -6.78
N LEU A 143 -4.58 1.37 -7.66
CA LEU A 143 -3.79 1.43 -8.88
C LEU A 143 -4.21 2.61 -9.76
N VAL A 144 -5.50 2.67 -10.11
CA VAL A 144 -6.04 3.75 -10.97
C VAL A 144 -5.81 5.12 -10.32
N LEU A 145 -6.15 5.26 -9.04
CA LEU A 145 -5.95 6.50 -8.31
C LEU A 145 -4.47 6.90 -8.28
N THR A 146 -3.55 5.97 -8.07
CA THR A 146 -2.11 6.28 -8.03
C THR A 146 -1.61 6.80 -9.36
N TYR A 147 -2.06 6.24 -10.49
CA TYR A 147 -1.70 6.75 -11.81
C TYR A 147 -2.27 8.15 -12.07
N VAL A 148 -3.51 8.42 -11.65
CA VAL A 148 -4.12 9.76 -11.73
C VAL A 148 -3.32 10.75 -10.89
N LEU A 149 -2.95 10.38 -9.66
CA LEU A 149 -2.14 11.21 -8.79
C LEU A 149 -0.76 11.49 -9.39
N TRP A 150 -0.14 10.46 -9.97
CA TRP A 150 1.15 10.61 -10.63
C TRP A 150 1.10 11.55 -11.82
N ALA A 151 0.08 11.40 -12.68
CA ALA A 151 -0.15 12.33 -13.79
C ALA A 151 -0.35 13.79 -13.33
N ALA A 152 -1.07 13.98 -12.20
CA ALA A 152 -1.25 15.29 -11.59
C ALA A 152 0.09 15.87 -11.09
N VAL A 153 0.87 15.06 -10.36
CA VAL A 153 2.19 15.46 -9.83
C VAL A 153 3.15 15.86 -10.94
N LEU A 154 3.17 15.14 -12.08
CA LEU A 154 4.02 15.48 -13.23
C LEU A 154 3.63 16.81 -13.92
N LYS A 155 2.36 17.22 -13.84
CA LYS A 155 1.88 18.50 -14.39
C LYS A 155 2.16 19.69 -13.48
N MET A 156 2.47 19.46 -12.21
CA MET A 156 2.74 20.55 -11.26
C MET A 156 4.15 21.13 -11.50
N ARG A 157 4.27 22.45 -11.48
CA ARG A 157 5.54 23.16 -11.74
C ARG A 157 6.59 22.95 -10.63
N GLN A 158 6.15 22.72 -9.39
CA GLN A 158 7.03 22.51 -8.24
C GLN A 158 6.38 21.50 -7.29
N THR A 159 6.89 20.29 -7.26
CA THR A 159 6.40 19.24 -6.35
C THR A 159 7.50 18.82 -5.38
N PRO A 160 7.19 18.64 -4.08
CA PRO A 160 8.16 18.11 -3.13
C PRO A 160 8.67 16.75 -3.59
N THR A 161 10.00 16.60 -3.68
CA THR A 161 10.63 15.34 -4.13
C THR A 161 10.22 14.15 -3.29
N LEU A 162 10.09 14.36 -1.97
CA LEU A 162 9.63 13.34 -1.03
C LEU A 162 8.24 12.81 -1.41
N LEU A 163 7.30 13.71 -1.74
CA LEU A 163 5.94 13.33 -2.13
C LEU A 163 5.93 12.49 -3.41
N VAL A 164 6.75 12.88 -4.40
CA VAL A 164 6.89 12.12 -5.67
C VAL A 164 7.37 10.70 -5.41
N GLN A 165 8.37 10.52 -4.55
CA GLN A 165 8.89 9.20 -4.22
C GLN A 165 7.87 8.34 -3.47
N LEU A 166 7.11 8.93 -2.53
CA LEU A 166 6.05 8.22 -1.82
C LEU A 166 4.94 7.75 -2.77
N VAL A 167 4.52 8.61 -3.71
CA VAL A 167 3.49 8.26 -4.72
C VAL A 167 4.02 7.20 -5.68
N LEU A 168 5.27 7.31 -6.13
CA LEU A 168 5.87 6.34 -7.05
C LEU A 168 5.96 4.94 -6.42
N SER A 169 6.42 4.87 -5.16
CA SER A 169 6.51 3.59 -4.45
C SER A 169 5.15 2.93 -4.24
N LEU A 170 4.10 3.72 -3.93
CA LEU A 170 2.74 3.22 -3.87
C LEU A 170 2.24 2.73 -5.23
N GLY A 171 2.55 3.44 -6.31
CA GLY A 171 2.18 3.02 -7.66
C GLY A 171 2.76 1.66 -8.04
N VAL A 172 4.04 1.44 -7.76
CA VAL A 172 4.70 0.14 -7.98
C VAL A 172 4.04 -0.94 -7.12
N TYR A 173 3.77 -0.65 -5.86
CA TYR A 173 3.13 -1.59 -4.93
C TYR A 173 1.73 -1.98 -5.39
N PHE A 174 0.85 -1.02 -5.68
CA PHE A 174 -0.50 -1.28 -6.19
C PHE A 174 -0.49 -2.03 -7.52
N SER A 175 0.44 -1.67 -8.45
CA SER A 175 0.57 -2.34 -9.74
C SER A 175 0.91 -3.82 -9.59
N PHE A 176 1.85 -4.14 -8.71
CA PHE A 176 2.25 -5.51 -8.48
C PHE A 176 1.10 -6.34 -7.88
N PHE A 177 0.47 -5.87 -6.81
CA PHE A 177 -0.60 -6.62 -6.16
C PHE A 177 -1.85 -6.72 -7.04
N ALA A 178 -2.24 -5.65 -7.74
CA ALA A 178 -3.34 -5.71 -8.71
C ALA A 178 -3.07 -6.73 -9.82
N ALA A 179 -1.84 -6.76 -10.37
CA ALA A 179 -1.45 -7.76 -11.35
C ALA A 179 -1.49 -9.18 -10.79
N CYS A 180 -1.05 -9.37 -9.54
CA CYS A 180 -1.12 -10.68 -8.88
C CYS A 180 -2.55 -11.16 -8.67
N TYR A 181 -3.45 -10.28 -8.25
CA TYR A 181 -4.88 -10.62 -8.13
C TYR A 181 -5.51 -10.92 -9.49
N ALA A 182 -5.18 -10.17 -10.54
CA ALA A 182 -5.61 -10.49 -11.90
C ALA A 182 -5.12 -11.88 -12.35
N LEU A 183 -3.85 -12.20 -12.08
CA LEU A 183 -3.28 -13.51 -12.38
C LEU A 183 -3.94 -14.64 -11.59
N SER A 184 -4.33 -14.41 -10.34
CA SER A 184 -5.02 -15.43 -9.53
C SER A 184 -6.33 -15.88 -10.17
N ASN A 185 -7.03 -14.95 -10.82
CA ASN A 185 -8.32 -15.21 -11.47
C ASN A 185 -8.16 -15.81 -12.88
N LEU A 186 -7.14 -15.36 -13.64
CA LEU A 186 -6.94 -15.77 -15.03
C LEU A 186 -6.07 -17.02 -15.16
N HIS A 187 -5.00 -17.13 -14.39
CA HIS A 187 -4.00 -18.19 -14.50
C HIS A 187 -3.48 -18.64 -13.13
N PRO A 188 -4.20 -19.50 -12.40
CA PRO A 188 -3.82 -19.94 -11.05
C PRO A 188 -2.42 -20.57 -10.95
N THR A 189 -1.96 -21.22 -12.01
CA THR A 189 -0.61 -21.85 -12.06
C THR A 189 0.51 -20.81 -12.13
N LEU A 190 0.31 -19.72 -12.86
CA LEU A 190 1.25 -18.58 -12.88
C LEU A 190 1.21 -17.82 -11.54
N TYR A 191 0.05 -17.63 -10.99
CA TYR A 191 -0.12 -17.01 -9.66
C TYR A 191 0.70 -17.76 -8.60
N ALA A 192 0.64 -19.10 -8.57
CA ALA A 192 1.41 -19.91 -7.61
C ALA A 192 2.93 -19.68 -7.72
N ARG A 193 3.44 -19.42 -8.92
CA ARG A 193 4.86 -19.09 -9.12
C ARG A 193 5.19 -17.66 -8.70
N VAL A 194 4.34 -16.70 -9.03
CA VAL A 194 4.55 -15.28 -8.73
C VAL A 194 4.36 -14.99 -7.24
N SER A 195 3.49 -15.72 -6.54
CA SER A 195 3.24 -15.55 -5.11
C SER A 195 4.47 -15.75 -4.22
N ILE A 196 5.50 -16.46 -4.71
CA ILE A 196 6.79 -16.60 -4.04
C ILE A 196 7.47 -15.23 -3.83
N PHE A 197 7.21 -14.27 -4.71
CA PHE A 197 7.78 -12.91 -4.63
C PHE A 197 7.02 -11.97 -3.69
N PHE A 198 5.82 -12.33 -3.21
CA PHE A 198 5.01 -11.46 -2.34
C PHE A 198 5.76 -10.94 -1.12
N PRO A 199 6.50 -11.76 -0.37
CA PRO A 199 7.24 -11.26 0.79
C PRO A 199 8.33 -10.26 0.40
N VAL A 200 8.99 -10.47 -0.75
CA VAL A 200 10.03 -9.56 -1.25
C VAL A 200 9.42 -8.22 -1.66
N VAL A 201 8.34 -8.26 -2.43
CA VAL A 201 7.64 -7.02 -2.86
C VAL A 201 7.01 -6.31 -1.66
N GLY A 202 6.51 -7.05 -0.67
CA GLY A 202 6.05 -6.50 0.60
C GLY A 202 7.12 -5.68 1.31
N CYS A 203 8.40 -6.07 1.22
CA CYS A 203 9.52 -5.33 1.78
C CYS A 203 9.89 -4.07 0.97
N LEU A 204 9.55 -3.98 -0.33
CA LEU A 204 9.92 -2.84 -1.17
C LEU A 204 9.24 -1.54 -0.74
N LEU A 205 7.99 -1.60 -0.32
CA LEU A 205 7.25 -0.41 0.13
C LEU A 205 7.89 0.22 1.38
N PRO A 206 8.06 -0.51 2.52
CA PRO A 206 8.72 0.06 3.69
C PRO A 206 10.18 0.45 3.42
N LEU A 207 10.92 -0.29 2.59
CA LEU A 207 12.28 0.07 2.21
C LEU A 207 12.32 1.42 1.46
N SER A 208 11.46 1.61 0.46
CA SER A 208 11.39 2.84 -0.31
C SER A 208 10.95 4.04 0.54
N TRP A 209 10.02 3.86 1.47
CA TRP A 209 9.59 4.90 2.39
C TRP A 209 10.65 5.23 3.45
N ALA A 210 11.35 4.22 3.99
CA ALA A 210 12.49 4.44 4.88
C ALA A 210 13.58 5.25 4.17
N TYR A 211 13.92 4.89 2.94
CA TYR A 211 14.87 5.63 2.11
C TYR A 211 14.41 7.06 1.85
N ALA A 212 13.14 7.25 1.46
CA ALA A 212 12.56 8.56 1.21
C ALA A 212 12.63 9.46 2.45
N PHE A 213 12.22 8.95 3.62
CA PHE A 213 12.29 9.71 4.88
C PHE A 213 13.73 9.94 5.35
N TRP A 214 14.67 9.04 5.07
CA TRP A 214 16.06 9.19 5.50
C TRP A 214 16.85 10.15 4.62
N ARG A 215 16.78 10.01 3.30
CA ARG A 215 17.68 10.67 2.33
C ARG A 215 17.11 11.94 1.73
N VAL A 216 15.79 12.06 1.56
CA VAL A 216 15.22 13.19 0.84
C VAL A 216 15.03 14.39 1.77
N PRO A 217 15.65 15.54 1.49
CA PRO A 217 15.40 16.76 2.24
C PRO A 217 13.94 17.22 2.08
N ASN A 218 13.34 17.73 3.17
CA ASN A 218 11.96 18.20 3.15
C ASN A 218 11.74 19.39 2.19
N ASP A 219 12.80 20.15 1.91
CA ASP A 219 12.76 21.35 1.07
C ASP A 219 13.12 21.06 -0.39
N ALA A 220 13.50 19.80 -0.71
CA ALA A 220 13.82 19.41 -2.09
C ALA A 220 12.56 19.45 -2.95
N ARG A 221 12.61 20.25 -4.04
CA ARG A 221 11.54 20.35 -5.04
C ARG A 221 12.06 19.91 -6.40
N LEU A 222 11.25 19.12 -7.11
CA LEU A 222 11.49 18.78 -8.51
C LEU A 222 10.92 19.89 -9.37
N SER A 223 11.79 20.49 -10.21
CA SER A 223 11.37 21.39 -11.27
C SER A 223 11.44 20.66 -12.62
N PRO A 224 10.43 20.76 -13.48
CA PRO A 224 10.46 20.13 -14.80
C PRO A 224 11.65 20.57 -15.67
N ALA A 225 12.17 21.77 -15.45
CA ALA A 225 13.38 22.27 -16.12
C ALA A 225 14.65 21.44 -15.79
N ARG A 226 14.75 20.85 -14.60
CA ARG A 226 15.89 19.97 -14.24
C ARG A 226 15.82 18.60 -14.90
N LEU A 227 14.62 18.09 -15.16
CA LEU A 227 14.44 16.83 -15.90
C LEU A 227 14.80 16.97 -17.37
N ALA A 228 14.51 18.13 -17.98
CA ALA A 228 14.90 18.43 -19.37
C ALA A 228 16.43 18.59 -19.54
N MET A 229 17.13 19.14 -18.55
CA MET A 229 18.59 19.30 -18.60
C MET A 229 19.37 18.00 -18.33
N ALA A 230 18.80 17.05 -17.61
CA ALA A 230 19.42 15.74 -17.35
C ALA A 230 19.43 14.81 -18.58
N GLY A 231 18.64 15.14 -19.60
CA GLY A 231 18.56 14.39 -20.87
C GLY A 231 19.41 14.93 -22.03
N VAL A 232 20.18 16.02 -21.81
CA VAL A 232 21.10 16.53 -22.84
C VAL A 232 22.51 16.01 -22.53
N PRO A 233 23.02 15.04 -23.29
CA PRO A 233 24.44 14.64 -23.18
C PRO A 233 25.29 15.82 -23.61
N ARG A 234 26.27 16.21 -22.76
CA ARG A 234 27.32 17.14 -23.10
C ARG A 234 28.38 16.46 -23.95
#